data_833267f8bc7074d6934f3e0307fb5730
#
_entry.id   833267f8bc7074d6934f3e0307fb5730
#
_cell.length_a   1.000
_cell.length_b   1.000
_cell.length_c   1.000
_cell.angle_alpha   90.00
_cell.angle_beta   90.00
_cell.angle_gamma   90.00
#
_symmetry.space_group_name_H-M   'P 1'
#
loop_
_entity.id
_entity.type
_entity.pdbx_description
1 polymer ?
#
loop_
_entity_poly.entity_id
_entity_poly.type
_entity_poly.pdbx_seq_one_letter_code
_entity_poly.pdbx_strand_id
1 'polypeptide(L)'
;MMQKGFCPLIVIRGAGDMGTGVALELWHAGLHRLVLLECARPRAIRRLVVFSEAVFEGKARVEGLEARLCPDTAACRALWQSGEALPLLVDEDGASLRELCPQVFVDATMSKKARGLSPNMADLVIALGPGIEAGRDVHCVIESFGPDMGRCLRQGQALANTGIPCEHGRSEQRVGRAPCAGVFASPLPLGSHVLQGQEVGRVDGVPVPAPLSGRLRGLLRSGLPVRAGAKVCDIEPLDHVPLDKVSSRARCLGRGVLRAIAARYNLPT
;
A
#
# COMPACT_ATOMS: atom_id res chain seq x y z
N MET A 1 23.80 20.27 -16.69
CA MET A 1 22.63 20.90 -17.38
C MET A 1 21.42 20.00 -17.09
N MET A 2 20.51 20.44 -16.25
CA MET A 2 19.24 19.72 -15.98
C MET A 2 18.41 19.71 -17.26
N GLN A 3 18.04 18.52 -17.75
CA GLN A 3 16.99 18.42 -18.75
C GLN A 3 15.67 18.89 -18.11
N LYS A 4 15.28 20.13 -18.39
CA LYS A 4 13.94 20.63 -18.06
C LYS A 4 12.94 19.73 -18.78
N GLY A 5 12.14 18.96 -18.00
CA GLY A 5 10.96 18.30 -18.54
C GLY A 5 10.89 16.76 -18.48
N PHE A 6 11.92 16.05 -18.03
CA PHE A 6 11.80 14.59 -17.90
C PHE A 6 11.04 14.21 -16.62
N CYS A 7 9.85 13.66 -16.78
CA CYS A 7 9.03 13.06 -15.70
C CYS A 7 8.78 11.59 -16.05
N PRO A 8 9.42 10.64 -15.35
CA PRO A 8 9.25 9.23 -15.66
C PRO A 8 7.80 8.78 -15.41
N LEU A 9 7.30 7.87 -16.24
CA LEU A 9 6.10 7.14 -15.92
C LEU A 9 6.44 6.09 -14.86
N ILE A 10 5.72 6.14 -13.75
CA ILE A 10 5.91 5.27 -12.60
C ILE A 10 4.66 4.44 -12.40
N VAL A 11 4.80 3.13 -12.41
CA VAL A 11 3.72 2.20 -12.07
C VAL A 11 3.99 1.63 -10.68
N ILE A 12 2.99 1.69 -9.80
CA ILE A 12 3.05 1.17 -8.44
C ILE A 12 2.05 0.03 -8.32
N ARG A 13 2.53 -1.20 -8.14
CA ARG A 13 1.67 -2.37 -7.88
C ARG A 13 1.37 -2.48 -6.39
N GLY A 14 0.08 -2.50 -6.05
CA GLY A 14 -0.44 -2.46 -4.69
C GLY A 14 -0.80 -1.03 -4.26
N ALA A 15 -2.10 -0.76 -4.12
CA ALA A 15 -2.65 0.53 -3.68
C ALA A 15 -3.11 0.51 -2.21
N GLY A 16 -2.62 -0.46 -1.41
CA GLY A 16 -2.81 -0.54 0.03
C GLY A 16 -1.97 0.50 0.79
N ASP A 17 -1.82 0.34 2.11
CA ASP A 17 -1.16 1.31 3.01
C ASP A 17 0.23 1.74 2.49
N MET A 18 1.09 0.78 2.12
CA MET A 18 2.44 1.10 1.65
C MET A 18 2.44 1.77 0.27
N GLY A 19 1.69 1.23 -0.69
CA GLY A 19 1.60 1.83 -2.03
C GLY A 19 0.98 3.21 -2.04
N THR A 20 -0.01 3.46 -1.18
CA THR A 20 -0.58 4.80 -0.98
C THR A 20 0.47 5.76 -0.44
N GLY A 21 1.27 5.33 0.57
CA GLY A 21 2.36 6.16 1.08
C GLY A 21 3.42 6.48 0.02
N VAL A 22 3.78 5.50 -0.82
CA VAL A 22 4.68 5.73 -1.96
C VAL A 22 4.09 6.75 -2.94
N ALA A 23 2.83 6.55 -3.35
CA ALA A 23 2.17 7.44 -4.31
C ALA A 23 2.09 8.88 -3.80
N LEU A 24 1.77 9.08 -2.51
CA LEU A 24 1.73 10.40 -1.89
C LEU A 24 3.10 11.09 -1.87
N GLU A 25 4.17 10.39 -1.45
CA GLU A 25 5.52 10.98 -1.41
C GLU A 25 6.03 11.34 -2.81
N LEU A 26 5.76 10.50 -3.82
CA LEU A 26 6.11 10.78 -5.20
C LEU A 26 5.31 11.97 -5.77
N TRP A 27 4.01 12.00 -5.51
CA TRP A 27 3.13 13.08 -5.95
C TRP A 27 3.54 14.43 -5.37
N HIS A 28 3.79 14.49 -4.05
CA HIS A 28 4.24 15.72 -3.38
C HIS A 28 5.63 16.19 -3.86
N ALA A 29 6.46 15.25 -4.37
CA ALA A 29 7.74 15.58 -4.99
C ALA A 29 7.63 16.06 -6.45
N GLY A 30 6.40 16.20 -6.99
CA GLY A 30 6.15 16.65 -8.36
C GLY A 30 6.20 15.54 -9.43
N LEU A 31 6.29 14.27 -9.03
CA LEU A 31 6.24 13.14 -9.95
C LEU A 31 4.78 12.73 -10.17
N HIS A 32 4.12 13.34 -11.13
CA HIS A 32 2.66 13.19 -11.31
C HIS A 32 2.27 12.11 -12.34
N ARG A 33 3.22 11.56 -13.12
CA ARG A 33 2.92 10.48 -14.06
C ARG A 33 2.95 9.12 -13.35
N LEU A 34 1.96 8.91 -12.49
CA LEU A 34 1.80 7.72 -11.67
C LEU A 34 0.60 6.89 -12.14
N VAL A 35 0.70 5.56 -12.04
CA VAL A 35 -0.43 4.63 -12.14
C VAL A 35 -0.36 3.66 -10.97
N LEU A 36 -1.48 3.41 -10.33
CA LEU A 36 -1.65 2.34 -9.35
C LEU A 36 -2.22 1.10 -10.03
N LEU A 37 -1.64 -0.06 -9.75
CA LEU A 37 -2.23 -1.36 -10.09
C LEU A 37 -2.70 -2.05 -8.81
N GLU A 38 -3.89 -2.61 -8.82
CA GLU A 38 -4.43 -3.31 -7.66
C GLU A 38 -5.19 -4.56 -8.09
N CYS A 39 -5.38 -5.51 -7.17
CA CYS A 39 -6.23 -6.68 -7.40
C CYS A 39 -7.71 -6.31 -7.35
N ALA A 40 -8.57 -7.17 -7.91
CA ALA A 40 -10.02 -6.94 -7.96
C ALA A 40 -10.71 -6.98 -6.58
N ARG A 41 -10.06 -7.56 -5.56
CA ARG A 41 -10.58 -7.68 -4.20
C ARG A 41 -9.52 -7.33 -3.17
N PRO A 42 -9.12 -6.05 -3.05
CA PRO A 42 -8.14 -5.61 -2.08
C PRO A 42 -8.60 -5.84 -0.64
N ARG A 43 -7.64 -6.23 0.22
CA ARG A 43 -7.91 -6.61 1.62
C ARG A 43 -7.31 -5.63 2.62
N ALA A 44 -7.26 -4.37 2.25
CA ALA A 44 -6.80 -3.33 3.16
C ALA A 44 -7.80 -3.18 4.33
N ILE A 45 -7.29 -3.16 5.56
CA ILE A 45 -8.12 -2.90 6.74
C ILE A 45 -8.15 -1.42 7.09
N ARG A 46 -7.08 -0.66 6.83
CA ARG A 46 -7.00 0.79 7.09
C ARG A 46 -7.61 1.60 5.94
N ARG A 47 -8.89 1.36 5.66
CA ARG A 47 -9.58 1.86 4.46
C ARG A 47 -9.65 3.38 4.31
N LEU A 48 -9.47 4.14 5.38
CA LEU A 48 -9.44 5.61 5.34
C LEU A 48 -8.14 6.18 4.73
N VAL A 49 -7.10 5.36 4.59
CA VAL A 49 -5.76 5.80 4.17
C VAL A 49 -5.19 4.98 3.01
N VAL A 50 -6.05 4.41 2.18
CA VAL A 50 -5.63 3.58 1.04
C VAL A 50 -6.37 3.93 -0.23
N PHE A 51 -5.64 3.99 -1.33
CA PHE A 51 -6.23 4.20 -2.65
C PHE A 51 -6.92 2.95 -3.20
N SER A 52 -6.64 1.77 -2.65
CA SER A 52 -7.31 0.52 -3.06
C SER A 52 -8.83 0.53 -2.87
N GLU A 53 -9.38 1.41 -2.03
CA GLU A 53 -10.84 1.59 -1.91
C GLU A 53 -11.47 2.08 -3.23
N ALA A 54 -10.70 2.71 -4.12
CA ALA A 54 -11.19 3.09 -5.45
C ALA A 54 -11.67 1.90 -6.29
N VAL A 55 -11.15 0.68 -6.03
CA VAL A 55 -11.62 -0.54 -6.71
C VAL A 55 -13.10 -0.80 -6.43
N PHE A 56 -13.58 -0.47 -5.23
CA PHE A 56 -14.97 -0.70 -4.83
C PHE A 56 -15.88 0.51 -5.06
N GLU A 57 -15.33 1.73 -4.87
CA GLU A 57 -16.10 2.98 -4.85
C GLU A 57 -15.92 3.82 -6.13
N GLY A 58 -15.11 3.33 -7.10
CA GLY A 58 -14.74 4.09 -8.30
C GLY A 58 -13.68 5.17 -8.02
N LYS A 59 -13.59 5.67 -6.79
CA LYS A 59 -12.60 6.66 -6.35
C LYS A 59 -12.28 6.53 -4.87
N ALA A 60 -11.09 7.00 -4.47
CA ALA A 60 -10.68 7.10 -3.08
C ALA A 60 -9.86 8.38 -2.89
N ARG A 61 -10.03 9.06 -1.74
CA ARG A 61 -9.27 10.26 -1.43
C ARG A 61 -8.48 10.06 -0.14
N VAL A 62 -7.18 10.31 -0.20
CA VAL A 62 -6.27 10.21 0.94
C VAL A 62 -5.44 11.49 1.02
N GLU A 63 -5.52 12.20 2.14
CA GLU A 63 -4.76 13.43 2.41
C GLU A 63 -4.83 14.46 1.27
N GLY A 64 -6.01 14.62 0.68
CA GLY A 64 -6.26 15.59 -0.38
C GLY A 64 -6.03 15.06 -1.80
N LEU A 65 -5.22 14.02 -2.00
CA LEU A 65 -5.04 13.38 -3.30
C LEU A 65 -6.18 12.39 -3.58
N GLU A 66 -6.75 12.44 -4.77
CA GLU A 66 -7.78 11.51 -5.23
C GLU A 66 -7.18 10.47 -6.18
N ALA A 67 -7.53 9.20 -6.00
CA ALA A 67 -7.32 8.15 -6.99
C ALA A 67 -8.65 7.78 -7.64
N ARG A 68 -8.67 7.54 -8.95
CA ARG A 68 -9.85 7.11 -9.72
C ARG A 68 -9.60 5.79 -10.41
N LEU A 69 -10.60 4.90 -10.32
CA LEU A 69 -10.60 3.65 -11.07
C LEU A 69 -10.74 3.95 -12.55
N CYS A 70 -9.79 3.45 -13.34
CA CYS A 70 -9.79 3.52 -14.79
C CYS A 70 -10.14 2.15 -15.39
N PRO A 71 -10.93 2.09 -16.47
CA PRO A 71 -11.24 0.83 -17.13
C PRO A 71 -10.05 0.26 -17.92
N ASP A 72 -9.16 1.13 -18.41
CA ASP A 72 -8.04 0.79 -19.29
C ASP A 72 -6.90 1.81 -19.22
N THR A 73 -5.83 1.54 -19.94
CA THR A 73 -4.63 2.40 -20.02
C THR A 73 -4.88 3.70 -20.77
N ALA A 74 -5.84 3.73 -21.69
CA ALA A 74 -6.21 4.96 -22.41
C ALA A 74 -6.86 5.96 -21.45
N ALA A 75 -7.76 5.50 -20.58
CA ALA A 75 -8.35 6.32 -19.52
C ALA A 75 -7.27 6.83 -18.53
N CYS A 76 -6.26 6.02 -18.22
CA CYS A 76 -5.13 6.47 -17.40
C CYS A 76 -4.37 7.63 -18.06
N ARG A 77 -4.13 7.54 -19.36
CA ARG A 77 -3.42 8.61 -20.10
C ARG A 77 -4.24 9.90 -20.13
N ALA A 78 -5.55 9.81 -20.35
CA ALA A 78 -6.45 10.96 -20.31
C ALA A 78 -6.44 11.64 -18.94
N LEU A 79 -6.45 10.85 -17.85
CA LEU A 79 -6.42 11.36 -16.50
C LEU A 79 -5.08 12.06 -16.14
N TRP A 80 -3.97 11.59 -16.68
CA TRP A 80 -2.69 12.29 -16.54
C TRP A 80 -2.67 13.65 -17.23
N GLN A 81 -3.30 13.74 -18.41
CA GLN A 81 -3.34 15.00 -19.14
C GLN A 81 -4.17 16.05 -18.42
N SER A 82 -5.26 15.64 -17.76
CA SER A 82 -6.08 16.56 -16.94
C SER A 82 -5.41 16.96 -15.63
N GLY A 83 -4.52 16.10 -15.09
CA GLY A 83 -3.86 16.34 -13.80
C GLY A 83 -4.80 16.30 -12.59
N GLU A 84 -6.05 15.82 -12.77
CA GLU A 84 -7.10 15.90 -11.74
C GLU A 84 -6.96 14.86 -10.64
N ALA A 85 -6.48 13.66 -10.98
CA ALA A 85 -6.41 12.54 -10.06
C ALA A 85 -5.36 11.50 -10.48
N LEU A 86 -5.06 10.60 -9.57
CA LEU A 86 -4.16 9.47 -9.76
C LEU A 86 -4.94 8.28 -10.37
N PRO A 87 -4.57 7.77 -11.56
CA PRO A 87 -5.23 6.62 -12.14
C PRO A 87 -4.93 5.33 -11.37
N LEU A 88 -5.95 4.48 -11.22
CA LEU A 88 -5.87 3.15 -10.66
C LEU A 88 -6.50 2.15 -11.63
N LEU A 89 -5.79 1.06 -11.93
CA LEU A 89 -6.26 -0.06 -12.75
C LEU A 89 -6.41 -1.31 -11.89
N VAL A 90 -7.42 -2.10 -12.18
CA VAL A 90 -7.51 -3.48 -11.67
C VAL A 90 -6.65 -4.36 -12.57
N ASP A 91 -5.42 -4.63 -12.12
CA ASP A 91 -4.42 -5.42 -12.85
C ASP A 91 -3.40 -6.00 -11.87
N GLU A 92 -3.75 -7.12 -11.22
CA GLU A 92 -2.90 -7.77 -10.21
C GLU A 92 -1.58 -8.29 -10.78
N ASP A 93 -1.61 -8.78 -12.03
CA ASP A 93 -0.48 -9.45 -12.66
C ASP A 93 0.41 -8.49 -13.46
N GLY A 94 -0.01 -7.25 -13.68
CA GLY A 94 0.75 -6.24 -14.41
C GLY A 94 0.69 -6.44 -15.93
N ALA A 95 -0.40 -6.97 -16.48
CA ALA A 95 -0.58 -7.14 -17.91
C ALA A 95 -0.49 -5.81 -18.69
N SER A 96 -0.98 -4.72 -18.06
CA SER A 96 -0.93 -3.36 -18.59
C SER A 96 0.49 -2.78 -18.74
N LEU A 97 1.50 -3.37 -18.10
CA LEU A 97 2.89 -2.88 -18.18
C LEU A 97 3.43 -2.87 -19.62
N ARG A 98 3.01 -3.84 -20.46
CA ARG A 98 3.43 -3.90 -21.85
C ARG A 98 2.95 -2.68 -22.66
N GLU A 99 1.77 -2.18 -22.35
CA GLU A 99 1.17 -1.03 -23.00
C GLU A 99 1.60 0.29 -22.36
N LEU A 100 1.73 0.32 -21.04
CA LEU A 100 2.17 1.50 -20.30
C LEU A 100 3.66 1.82 -20.53
N CYS A 101 4.51 0.81 -20.70
CA CYS A 101 5.96 0.93 -20.86
C CYS A 101 6.57 1.88 -19.81
N PRO A 102 6.45 1.60 -18.50
CA PRO A 102 6.93 2.49 -17.46
C PRO A 102 8.45 2.55 -17.41
N GLN A 103 9.01 3.71 -17.07
CA GLN A 103 10.43 3.85 -16.73
C GLN A 103 10.72 3.32 -15.32
N VAL A 104 9.73 3.38 -14.42
CA VAL A 104 9.88 2.87 -13.06
C VAL A 104 8.70 1.96 -12.72
N PHE A 105 9.02 0.79 -12.19
CA PHE A 105 8.04 -0.11 -11.60
C PHE A 105 8.33 -0.31 -10.11
N VAL A 106 7.31 -0.13 -9.26
CA VAL A 106 7.42 -0.29 -7.81
C VAL A 106 6.46 -1.38 -7.35
N ASP A 107 6.96 -2.46 -6.77
CA ASP A 107 6.14 -3.45 -6.09
C ASP A 107 5.97 -3.06 -4.61
N ALA A 108 4.80 -2.53 -4.28
CA ALA A 108 4.40 -2.15 -2.93
C ALA A 108 3.43 -3.14 -2.27
N THR A 109 3.28 -4.34 -2.83
CA THR A 109 2.33 -5.36 -2.33
C THR A 109 2.76 -5.96 -0.99
N MET A 110 4.02 -5.78 -0.59
CA MET A 110 4.62 -6.42 0.58
C MET A 110 4.50 -7.95 0.52
N SER A 111 4.43 -8.51 -0.66
CA SER A 111 4.47 -9.95 -0.90
C SER A 111 5.85 -10.48 -0.50
N LYS A 112 5.90 -11.49 0.33
CA LYS A 112 7.15 -12.14 0.74
C LYS A 112 7.71 -13.08 -0.35
N LYS A 113 7.31 -12.89 -1.61
CA LYS A 113 7.72 -13.70 -2.77
C LYS A 113 7.81 -12.80 -3.99
N ALA A 114 8.76 -13.07 -4.86
CA ALA A 114 9.04 -12.26 -6.05
C ALA A 114 7.89 -12.23 -7.10
N ARG A 115 6.94 -13.17 -7.09
CA ARG A 115 5.71 -13.16 -7.91
C ARG A 115 5.90 -12.61 -9.33
N GLY A 116 6.81 -13.18 -10.10
CA GLY A 116 7.08 -12.79 -11.49
C GLY A 116 7.81 -11.46 -11.63
N LEU A 117 8.40 -10.91 -10.56
CA LEU A 117 9.29 -9.76 -10.67
C LEU A 117 10.52 -10.08 -11.47
N SER A 118 10.94 -9.13 -12.29
CA SER A 118 12.18 -9.18 -13.08
C SER A 118 12.71 -7.75 -13.24
N PRO A 119 14.05 -7.58 -13.24
CA PRO A 119 14.66 -6.29 -13.57
C PRO A 119 14.27 -5.76 -14.96
N ASN A 120 13.84 -6.63 -15.86
CA ASN A 120 13.46 -6.26 -17.24
C ASN A 120 12.06 -5.62 -17.36
N MET A 121 11.33 -5.48 -16.26
CA MET A 121 9.97 -4.89 -16.28
C MET A 121 9.99 -3.37 -16.52
N ALA A 122 11.08 -2.69 -16.18
CA ALA A 122 11.26 -1.24 -16.36
C ALA A 122 12.75 -0.88 -16.24
N ASP A 123 13.14 0.36 -16.60
CA ASP A 123 14.52 0.86 -16.41
C ASP A 123 14.96 0.88 -14.95
N LEU A 124 13.99 0.98 -14.04
CA LEU A 124 14.18 0.85 -12.60
C LEU A 124 13.03 0.07 -11.98
N VAL A 125 13.34 -1.10 -11.43
CA VAL A 125 12.39 -1.97 -10.71
C VAL A 125 12.75 -1.95 -9.23
N ILE A 126 11.79 -1.58 -8.39
CA ILE A 126 11.92 -1.42 -6.94
C ILE A 126 10.90 -2.32 -6.25
N ALA A 127 11.28 -2.99 -5.17
CA ALA A 127 10.35 -3.70 -4.32
C ALA A 127 10.43 -3.20 -2.87
N LEU A 128 9.35 -3.38 -2.11
CA LEU A 128 9.30 -3.05 -0.68
C LEU A 128 9.35 -4.32 0.17
N GLY A 129 10.23 -4.32 1.15
CA GLY A 129 10.27 -5.33 2.21
C GLY A 129 10.92 -6.67 1.85
N PRO A 130 10.80 -7.66 2.75
CA PRO A 130 11.53 -8.91 2.68
C PRO A 130 10.99 -9.89 1.62
N GLY A 131 11.84 -10.89 1.30
CA GLY A 131 11.47 -12.02 0.43
C GLY A 131 11.67 -11.77 -1.06
N ILE A 132 12.27 -10.62 -1.41
CA ILE A 132 12.65 -10.23 -2.76
C ILE A 132 14.13 -9.83 -2.71
N GLU A 133 14.91 -10.27 -3.70
CA GLU A 133 16.35 -10.06 -3.72
C GLU A 133 16.76 -8.98 -4.72
N ALA A 134 17.38 -7.93 -4.20
CA ALA A 134 17.98 -6.88 -5.01
C ALA A 134 19.20 -7.42 -5.79
N GLY A 135 19.33 -7.05 -7.05
CA GLY A 135 20.35 -7.52 -7.97
C GLY A 135 19.98 -8.82 -8.72
N ARG A 136 18.92 -9.52 -8.28
CA ARG A 136 18.40 -10.72 -8.95
C ARG A 136 16.95 -10.53 -9.43
N ASP A 137 16.04 -10.26 -8.51
CA ASP A 137 14.60 -10.15 -8.80
C ASP A 137 14.19 -8.73 -9.20
N VAL A 138 14.89 -7.74 -8.65
CA VAL A 138 14.67 -6.30 -8.85
C VAL A 138 15.99 -5.55 -8.83
N HIS A 139 16.01 -4.29 -9.28
CA HIS A 139 17.19 -3.44 -9.21
C HIS A 139 17.53 -3.02 -7.77
N CYS A 140 16.52 -2.77 -6.95
CA CYS A 140 16.70 -2.48 -5.54
C CYS A 140 15.48 -2.83 -4.69
N VAL A 141 15.73 -3.04 -3.40
CA VAL A 141 14.71 -3.28 -2.38
C VAL A 141 14.76 -2.16 -1.35
N ILE A 142 13.61 -1.63 -0.96
CA ILE A 142 13.53 -0.67 0.15
C ILE A 142 13.33 -1.43 1.46
N GLU A 143 14.26 -1.20 2.41
CA GLU A 143 14.17 -1.78 3.75
C GLU A 143 12.88 -1.31 4.45
N SER A 144 12.12 -2.26 4.94
CA SER A 144 10.80 -1.99 5.53
C SER A 144 10.75 -2.13 7.05
N PHE A 145 11.87 -2.47 7.68
CA PHE A 145 11.92 -2.75 9.10
C PHE A 145 13.26 -2.30 9.72
N GLY A 146 13.27 -2.08 11.05
CA GLY A 146 14.46 -1.74 11.82
C GLY A 146 14.98 -0.32 11.63
N PRO A 147 16.21 -0.05 12.08
CA PRO A 147 16.82 1.29 12.05
C PRO A 147 17.08 1.80 10.64
N ASP A 148 17.29 0.89 9.70
CA ASP A 148 17.54 1.21 8.28
C ASP A 148 16.26 1.34 7.44
N MET A 149 15.08 1.41 8.06
CA MET A 149 13.81 1.53 7.34
C MET A 149 13.84 2.70 6.35
N GLY A 150 13.45 2.42 5.10
CA GLY A 150 13.50 3.38 3.99
C GLY A 150 14.86 3.44 3.26
N ARG A 151 15.87 2.67 3.69
CA ARG A 151 17.13 2.53 2.96
C ARG A 151 16.95 1.71 1.68
N CYS A 152 17.56 2.15 0.59
CA CYS A 152 17.59 1.43 -0.67
C CYS A 152 18.76 0.44 -0.70
N LEU A 153 18.44 -0.85 -0.76
CA LEU A 153 19.39 -1.95 -0.88
C LEU A 153 19.55 -2.32 -2.35
N ARG A 154 20.77 -2.31 -2.87
CA ARG A 154 21.09 -2.69 -4.26
C ARG A 154 21.52 -4.15 -4.40
N GLN A 155 21.74 -4.84 -3.29
CA GLN A 155 22.11 -6.25 -3.20
C GLN A 155 21.45 -6.88 -1.97
N GLY A 156 21.11 -8.16 -2.05
CA GLY A 156 20.54 -8.94 -0.96
C GLY A 156 19.06 -8.60 -0.71
N GLN A 157 18.58 -8.92 0.47
CA GLN A 157 17.16 -8.81 0.85
C GLN A 157 16.98 -7.86 2.05
N ALA A 158 15.80 -7.24 2.14
CA ALA A 158 15.39 -6.54 3.34
C ALA A 158 15.22 -7.50 4.52
N LEU A 159 15.34 -6.98 5.73
CA LEU A 159 15.17 -7.73 6.96
C LEU A 159 13.78 -8.37 7.04
N ALA A 160 13.72 -9.61 7.49
CA ALA A 160 12.45 -10.26 7.78
C ALA A 160 11.70 -9.46 8.87
N ASN A 161 10.43 -9.15 8.63
CA ASN A 161 9.61 -8.52 9.65
C ASN A 161 9.35 -9.52 10.78
N THR A 162 9.92 -9.28 11.95
CA THR A 162 9.77 -10.12 13.15
C THR A 162 8.40 -9.98 13.82
N GLY A 163 7.52 -9.11 13.29
CA GLY A 163 6.20 -8.86 13.87
C GLY A 163 6.24 -7.90 15.09
N ILE A 164 7.42 -7.48 15.53
CA ILE A 164 7.58 -6.50 16.62
C ILE A 164 7.58 -5.11 16.01
N PRO A 165 6.56 -4.29 16.26
CA PRO A 165 6.51 -2.94 15.71
C PRO A 165 7.39 -1.98 16.49
N CYS A 166 8.04 -1.08 15.77
CA CYS A 166 8.84 -0.03 16.35
C CYS A 166 8.02 1.14 16.95
N GLU A 167 6.71 1.18 16.72
CA GLU A 167 5.84 2.27 17.22
C GLU A 167 4.99 1.78 18.39
N HIS A 168 5.24 2.32 19.59
CA HIS A 168 4.41 2.19 20.82
C HIS A 168 4.25 0.79 21.41
N GLY A 169 5.10 -0.19 21.10
CA GLY A 169 5.24 -1.44 21.86
C GLY A 169 4.05 -2.42 21.89
N ARG A 170 2.96 -2.18 21.15
CA ARG A 170 1.71 -2.96 21.25
C ARG A 170 1.04 -3.35 19.92
N SER A 171 1.70 -3.35 18.80
CA SER A 171 0.97 -3.43 17.52
C SER A 171 0.41 -4.82 17.19
N GLU A 172 0.97 -5.90 17.67
CA GLU A 172 0.33 -7.22 17.48
C GLU A 172 -0.93 -7.39 18.31
N GLN A 173 -0.94 -6.82 19.51
CA GLN A 173 -2.09 -6.84 20.42
C GLN A 173 -3.29 -6.01 19.92
N ARG A 174 -3.09 -5.13 18.94
CA ARG A 174 -4.13 -4.26 18.37
C ARG A 174 -4.94 -4.92 17.28
N VAL A 175 -4.44 -6.02 16.72
CA VAL A 175 -4.98 -6.63 15.49
C VAL A 175 -5.91 -7.76 15.81
N GLY A 176 -7.20 -7.61 15.48
CA GLY A 176 -8.16 -8.70 15.46
C GLY A 176 -7.98 -9.56 14.21
N ARG A 177 -8.08 -10.87 14.41
CA ARG A 177 -7.86 -11.86 13.36
C ARG A 177 -9.09 -12.73 13.17
N ALA A 178 -9.31 -13.21 11.93
CA ALA A 178 -10.37 -14.15 11.58
C ALA A 178 -10.20 -15.46 12.37
N PRO A 179 -11.20 -15.91 13.11
CA PRO A 179 -11.14 -17.15 13.88
C PRO A 179 -11.17 -18.40 12.99
N CYS A 180 -11.76 -18.30 11.81
CA CYS A 180 -11.87 -19.37 10.82
C CYS A 180 -11.75 -18.79 9.40
N ALA A 181 -11.70 -19.65 8.39
CA ALA A 181 -11.90 -19.26 7.00
C ALA A 181 -13.40 -19.03 6.76
N GLY A 182 -13.75 -18.05 5.89
CA GLY A 182 -15.14 -17.70 5.59
C GLY A 182 -15.28 -16.29 5.07
N VAL A 183 -16.47 -15.73 5.08
CA VAL A 183 -16.76 -14.37 4.64
C VAL A 183 -16.87 -13.44 5.86
N PHE A 184 -16.10 -12.38 5.86
CA PHE A 184 -16.14 -11.37 6.94
C PHE A 184 -17.33 -10.41 6.75
N ALA A 185 -18.00 -10.08 7.85
CA ALA A 185 -19.03 -9.05 7.91
C ALA A 185 -18.94 -8.27 9.22
N SER A 186 -19.18 -6.97 9.16
CA SER A 186 -19.25 -6.10 10.32
C SER A 186 -20.32 -5.02 10.12
N PRO A 187 -21.17 -4.75 11.13
CA PRO A 187 -22.09 -3.62 11.11
C PRO A 187 -21.45 -2.30 11.56
N LEU A 188 -20.21 -2.34 12.10
CA LEU A 188 -19.57 -1.17 12.69
C LEU A 188 -18.89 -0.32 11.62
N PRO A 189 -19.00 1.02 11.67
CA PRO A 189 -18.18 1.91 10.85
C PRO A 189 -16.76 2.05 11.41
N LEU A 190 -15.82 2.43 10.53
CA LEU A 190 -14.48 2.87 10.95
C LEU A 190 -14.60 4.07 11.89
N GLY A 191 -13.73 4.13 12.90
CA GLY A 191 -13.74 5.17 13.92
C GLY A 191 -14.62 4.84 15.14
N SER A 192 -15.47 3.80 15.10
CA SER A 192 -16.28 3.39 16.26
C SER A 192 -15.40 3.07 17.46
N HIS A 193 -15.82 3.51 18.65
CA HIS A 193 -15.26 3.05 19.91
C HIS A 193 -15.76 1.65 20.23
N VAL A 194 -14.85 0.78 20.64
CA VAL A 194 -15.15 -0.59 21.07
C VAL A 194 -14.44 -0.90 22.38
N LEU A 195 -15.03 -1.77 23.18
CA LEU A 195 -14.43 -2.30 24.39
C LEU A 195 -13.71 -3.61 24.09
N GLN A 196 -12.66 -3.93 24.84
CA GLN A 196 -12.01 -5.23 24.75
C GLN A 196 -13.05 -6.38 24.92
N GLY A 197 -12.99 -7.37 24.02
CA GLY A 197 -13.94 -8.47 23.99
C GLY A 197 -15.27 -8.17 23.26
N GLN A 198 -15.59 -6.90 22.98
CA GLN A 198 -16.77 -6.54 22.19
C GLN A 198 -16.65 -7.12 20.78
N GLU A 199 -17.75 -7.63 20.25
CA GLU A 199 -17.83 -8.12 18.88
C GLU A 199 -17.65 -6.97 17.88
N VAL A 200 -16.63 -7.08 17.02
CA VAL A 200 -16.36 -6.11 15.94
C VAL A 200 -16.85 -6.57 14.57
N GLY A 201 -17.25 -7.82 14.47
CA GLY A 201 -17.76 -8.43 13.24
C GLY A 201 -17.79 -9.94 13.37
N ARG A 202 -18.10 -10.62 12.26
CA ARG A 202 -18.21 -12.10 12.20
C ARG A 202 -17.54 -12.64 10.95
N VAL A 203 -17.10 -13.90 11.02
CA VAL A 203 -16.68 -14.68 9.86
C VAL A 203 -17.58 -15.91 9.79
N ASP A 204 -18.46 -15.99 8.79
CA ASP A 204 -19.49 -17.04 8.66
C ASP A 204 -20.23 -17.32 9.98
N GLY A 205 -20.65 -16.24 10.65
CA GLY A 205 -21.39 -16.33 11.92
C GLY A 205 -20.51 -16.45 13.18
N VAL A 206 -19.22 -16.76 13.07
CA VAL A 206 -18.29 -16.84 14.21
C VAL A 206 -17.82 -15.44 14.61
N PRO A 207 -18.01 -14.98 15.85
CA PRO A 207 -17.69 -13.63 16.28
C PRO A 207 -16.18 -13.36 16.28
N VAL A 208 -15.82 -12.14 15.91
CA VAL A 208 -14.47 -11.58 16.04
C VAL A 208 -14.48 -10.58 17.18
N PRO A 209 -13.86 -10.88 18.34
CA PRO A 209 -13.79 -9.95 19.44
C PRO A 209 -12.73 -8.88 19.22
N ALA A 210 -12.96 -7.68 19.76
CA ALA A 210 -11.98 -6.63 19.87
C ALA A 210 -10.81 -7.07 20.77
N PRO A 211 -9.56 -7.04 20.30
CA PRO A 211 -8.41 -7.46 21.10
C PRO A 211 -8.09 -6.53 22.26
N LEU A 212 -8.49 -5.26 22.16
CA LEU A 212 -8.37 -4.24 23.21
C LEU A 212 -9.44 -3.16 23.04
N SER A 213 -9.58 -2.27 24.05
CA SER A 213 -10.47 -1.11 23.96
C SER A 213 -9.81 0.02 23.16
N GLY A 214 -10.61 0.77 22.39
CA GLY A 214 -10.17 1.90 21.58
C GLY A 214 -11.04 2.13 20.35
N ARG A 215 -10.51 2.87 19.37
CA ARG A 215 -11.21 3.18 18.13
C ARG A 215 -10.86 2.20 17.01
N LEU A 216 -11.84 1.77 16.21
CA LEU A 216 -11.62 0.99 15.01
C LEU A 216 -10.85 1.81 13.96
N ARG A 217 -9.52 1.72 13.99
CA ARG A 217 -8.59 2.33 13.02
C ARG A 217 -8.62 1.61 11.68
N GLY A 218 -8.78 0.29 11.74
CA GLY A 218 -8.86 -0.56 10.56
C GLY A 218 -9.97 -1.58 10.71
N LEU A 219 -10.71 -1.81 9.62
CA LEU A 219 -11.77 -2.80 9.53
C LEU A 219 -11.86 -3.29 8.10
N LEU A 220 -11.77 -4.60 7.91
CA LEU A 220 -11.90 -5.21 6.59
C LEU A 220 -13.29 -4.90 6.01
N ARG A 221 -13.38 -4.75 4.71
CA ARG A 221 -14.67 -4.57 4.03
C ARG A 221 -15.51 -5.83 4.17
N SER A 222 -16.78 -5.66 4.53
CA SER A 222 -17.75 -6.75 4.57
C SER A 222 -17.94 -7.40 3.20
N GLY A 223 -18.18 -8.71 3.19
CA GLY A 223 -18.35 -9.50 1.96
C GLY A 223 -17.04 -10.06 1.40
N LEU A 224 -15.88 -9.75 2.00
CA LEU A 224 -14.61 -10.30 1.55
C LEU A 224 -14.30 -11.66 2.18
N PRO A 225 -13.84 -12.64 1.39
CA PRO A 225 -13.40 -13.92 1.90
C PRO A 225 -12.05 -13.78 2.64
N VAL A 226 -11.95 -14.46 3.77
CA VAL A 226 -10.73 -14.49 4.60
C VAL A 226 -10.30 -15.91 4.89
N ARG A 227 -9.00 -16.10 5.17
CA ARG A 227 -8.48 -17.34 5.75
C ARG A 227 -8.42 -17.20 7.27
N ALA A 228 -8.44 -18.30 7.99
CA ALA A 228 -8.16 -18.29 9.43
C ALA A 228 -6.85 -17.55 9.72
N GLY A 229 -6.83 -16.74 10.77
CA GLY A 229 -5.69 -15.92 11.16
C GLY A 229 -5.49 -14.63 10.34
N ALA A 230 -6.27 -14.39 9.28
CA ALA A 230 -6.19 -13.14 8.52
C ALA A 230 -6.54 -11.93 9.40
N LYS A 231 -5.85 -10.82 9.19
CA LYS A 231 -6.18 -9.55 9.87
C LYS A 231 -7.52 -9.03 9.36
N VAL A 232 -8.45 -8.74 10.27
CA VAL A 232 -9.77 -8.21 9.93
C VAL A 232 -10.09 -6.88 10.60
N CYS A 233 -9.44 -6.55 11.71
CA CYS A 233 -9.50 -5.21 12.31
C CYS A 233 -8.18 -4.79 12.94
N ASP A 234 -8.04 -3.49 13.16
CA ASP A 234 -6.95 -2.83 13.88
C ASP A 234 -7.54 -1.75 14.79
N ILE A 235 -7.19 -1.77 16.08
CA ILE A 235 -7.74 -0.86 17.08
C ILE A 235 -6.66 0.10 17.56
N GLU A 236 -7.00 1.39 17.55
CA GLU A 236 -6.18 2.46 18.09
C GLU A 236 -6.60 2.77 19.53
N PRO A 237 -5.75 2.47 20.53
CA PRO A 237 -6.08 2.74 21.93
C PRO A 237 -6.00 4.20 22.33
N LEU A 238 -5.33 5.03 21.51
CA LEU A 238 -5.11 6.44 21.81
C LEU A 238 -6.08 7.34 21.02
N ASP A 239 -6.93 8.09 21.70
CA ASP A 239 -7.97 8.91 21.06
C ASP A 239 -7.42 10.06 20.22
N HIS A 240 -6.25 10.59 20.55
CA HIS A 240 -5.64 11.72 19.84
C HIS A 240 -4.95 11.32 18.53
N VAL A 241 -4.76 10.02 18.24
CA VAL A 241 -4.11 9.57 17.01
C VAL A 241 -5.09 9.69 15.83
N PRO A 242 -4.76 10.45 14.77
CA PRO A 242 -5.62 10.56 13.60
C PRO A 242 -5.74 9.22 12.86
N LEU A 243 -6.96 8.86 12.46
CA LEU A 243 -7.24 7.62 11.74
C LEU A 243 -7.11 7.76 10.22
N ASP A 244 -7.17 9.00 9.72
CA ASP A 244 -7.18 9.42 8.32
C ASP A 244 -5.78 9.85 7.80
N LYS A 245 -4.72 9.57 8.57
CA LYS A 245 -3.35 9.85 8.17
C LYS A 245 -2.58 8.59 7.81
N VAL A 246 -1.85 8.66 6.71
CA VAL A 246 -0.93 7.60 6.30
C VAL A 246 0.15 7.40 7.37
N SER A 247 0.54 6.15 7.60
CA SER A 247 1.52 5.83 8.65
C SER A 247 2.90 6.43 8.37
N SER A 248 3.64 6.75 9.43
CA SER A 248 5.05 7.17 9.35
C SER A 248 5.90 6.13 8.61
N ARG A 249 5.60 4.84 8.78
CA ARG A 249 6.24 3.75 8.04
C ARG A 249 6.00 3.85 6.54
N ALA A 250 4.75 4.01 6.10
CA ALA A 250 4.42 4.11 4.69
C ALA A 250 5.08 5.33 4.03
N ARG A 251 5.12 6.46 4.72
CA ARG A 251 5.86 7.66 4.29
C ARG A 251 7.36 7.42 4.21
N CYS A 252 7.94 6.76 5.21
CA CYS A 252 9.36 6.44 5.22
C CYS A 252 9.76 5.58 4.02
N LEU A 253 8.96 4.55 3.69
CA LEU A 253 9.17 3.72 2.50
C LEU A 253 8.99 4.54 1.21
N GLY A 254 7.97 5.39 1.14
CA GLY A 254 7.74 6.30 0.00
C GLY A 254 8.94 7.22 -0.26
N ARG A 255 9.50 7.83 0.79
CA ARG A 255 10.75 8.62 0.68
C ARG A 255 11.95 7.77 0.25
N GLY A 256 12.01 6.49 0.67
CA GLY A 256 13.03 5.55 0.18
C GLY A 256 12.93 5.32 -1.32
N VAL A 257 11.71 5.10 -1.83
CA VAL A 257 11.43 4.97 -3.27
C VAL A 257 11.79 6.26 -4.01
N LEU A 258 11.36 7.42 -3.50
CA LEU A 258 11.69 8.73 -4.09
C LEU A 258 13.20 8.92 -4.24
N ARG A 259 14.00 8.65 -3.18
CA ARG A 259 15.46 8.72 -3.23
C ARG A 259 16.06 7.78 -4.26
N ALA A 260 15.54 6.55 -4.39
CA ALA A 260 16.02 5.59 -5.38
C ALA A 260 15.77 6.08 -6.82
N ILE A 261 14.59 6.66 -7.08
CA ILE A 261 14.23 7.26 -8.38
C ILE A 261 15.09 8.49 -8.65
N ALA A 262 15.21 9.40 -7.68
CA ALA A 262 16.02 10.61 -7.81
C ALA A 262 17.49 10.29 -8.13
N ALA A 263 18.07 9.30 -7.46
CA ALA A 263 19.44 8.84 -7.74
C ALA A 263 19.60 8.23 -9.14
N ARG A 264 18.55 7.56 -9.68
CA ARG A 264 18.61 6.95 -11.03
C ARG A 264 18.52 7.97 -12.14
N TYR A 265 17.74 9.03 -11.95
CA TYR A 265 17.42 10.00 -12.99
C TYR A 265 18.00 11.41 -12.73
N ASN A 266 18.86 11.55 -11.71
CA ASN A 266 19.44 12.84 -11.29
C ASN A 266 18.39 13.94 -11.05
N LEU A 267 17.26 13.55 -10.40
CA LEU A 267 16.21 14.49 -10.03
C LEU A 267 16.56 15.20 -8.72
N PRO A 268 16.13 16.46 -8.52
CA PRO A 268 16.24 17.12 -7.23
C PRO A 268 15.40 16.38 -6.19
N THR A 269 15.92 16.21 -4.97
CA THR A 269 15.23 15.60 -3.81
C THR A 269 14.84 16.65 -2.81
#